data_62a4f170efa9e45869addafb7442876c
#
_entry.id   62a4f170efa9e45869addafb7442876c
#
_cell.length_a   1.000
_cell.length_b   1.000
_cell.length_c   1.000
_cell.angle_alpha   90.00
_cell.angle_beta   90.00
_cell.angle_gamma   90.00
#
_symmetry.space_group_name_H-M   'P 1'
#
loop_
_entity.id
_entity.type
_entity.pdbx_description
1 polymer ?
#
loop_
_entity_poly.entity_id
_entity_poly.type
_entity_poly.pdbx_seq_one_letter_code
_entity_poly.pdbx_strand_id
1 'polypeptide(L)'
;MNESQSNSFLAEQPVGALMRKFSLPCILSLLVGALYNIVDQLFIANASYLGSYGNAANSVVFPLTVIALAIATMIGDGCCAYVSIRLGAGEQEQAHRSVGNAIVLTLIVSVVLTAVYLIFMDPILTAFGATVNAETFALSREYCFWIALGIPFYMFGQAMNPIIRSDGSPRYAMLSLLAGAVCNIILDPIFIFPCEWGMMGAAVATVIGQILS
;
A
#
# COMPACT_ATOMS: atom_id res chain seq x y z
N MET A 1 8.54 -27.08 15.13
CA MET A 1 9.67 -26.24 15.51
C MET A 1 9.14 -25.26 16.53
N ASN A 2 9.72 -25.20 17.74
CA ASN A 2 9.24 -24.31 18.79
C ASN A 2 9.45 -22.84 18.36
N GLU A 3 8.39 -22.01 18.40
CA GLU A 3 8.43 -20.59 18.05
C GLU A 3 9.45 -19.79 18.89
N SER A 4 9.75 -20.23 20.11
CA SER A 4 10.78 -19.65 20.97
C SER A 4 12.23 -19.77 20.41
N GLN A 5 12.48 -20.71 19.49
CA GLN A 5 13.78 -20.82 18.79
C GLN A 5 13.89 -19.92 17.56
N SER A 6 12.77 -19.44 17.03
CA SER A 6 12.73 -18.65 15.80
C SER A 6 13.39 -17.27 15.94
N ASN A 7 13.31 -16.66 17.13
CA ASN A 7 13.76 -15.28 17.35
C ASN A 7 15.00 -15.16 18.28
N SER A 8 15.61 -16.27 18.72
CA SER A 8 16.83 -16.25 19.54
C SER A 8 18.00 -15.50 18.88
N PHE A 9 18.04 -15.53 17.53
CA PHE A 9 19.06 -14.81 16.78
C PHE A 9 19.06 -13.28 17.00
N LEU A 10 17.91 -12.70 17.40
CA LEU A 10 17.81 -11.26 17.72
C LEU A 10 18.59 -10.89 18.97
N ALA A 11 18.68 -11.81 19.94
CA ALA A 11 19.42 -11.61 21.18
C ALA A 11 20.92 -11.93 21.04
N GLU A 12 21.29 -12.83 20.13
CA GLU A 12 22.64 -13.40 20.02
C GLU A 12 23.54 -12.71 18.98
N GLN A 13 22.92 -12.12 17.93
CA GLN A 13 23.70 -11.53 16.85
C GLN A 13 24.16 -10.09 17.14
N PRO A 14 25.33 -9.66 16.63
CA PRO A 14 25.80 -8.29 16.75
C PRO A 14 24.81 -7.31 16.13
N VAL A 15 24.54 -6.18 16.79
CA VAL A 15 23.58 -5.15 16.36
C VAL A 15 23.81 -4.72 14.90
N GLY A 16 25.06 -4.54 14.48
CA GLY A 16 25.38 -4.14 13.11
C GLY A 16 25.00 -5.17 12.04
N ALA A 17 25.01 -6.49 12.37
CA ALA A 17 24.56 -7.55 11.48
C ALA A 17 23.03 -7.56 11.39
N LEU A 18 22.35 -7.37 12.52
CA LEU A 18 20.88 -7.26 12.58
C LEU A 18 20.39 -6.03 11.81
N MET A 19 21.03 -4.87 12.01
CA MET A 19 20.69 -3.66 11.26
C MET A 19 20.76 -3.91 9.76
N ARG A 20 21.82 -4.50 9.22
CA ARG A 20 21.92 -4.83 7.79
C ARG A 20 20.86 -5.81 7.34
N LYS A 21 20.56 -6.84 8.16
CA LYS A 21 19.55 -7.86 7.85
C LYS A 21 18.14 -7.29 7.71
N PHE A 22 17.81 -6.26 8.52
CA PHE A 22 16.49 -5.63 8.51
C PHE A 22 16.43 -4.39 7.60
N SER A 23 17.45 -3.53 7.61
CA SER A 23 17.45 -2.28 6.86
C SER A 23 17.52 -2.53 5.35
N LEU A 24 18.30 -3.50 4.87
CA LEU A 24 18.46 -3.72 3.44
C LEU A 24 17.16 -4.14 2.75
N PRO A 25 16.38 -5.14 3.25
CA PRO A 25 15.07 -5.44 2.69
C PRO A 25 14.08 -4.26 2.78
N CYS A 26 14.16 -3.48 3.86
CA CYS A 26 13.30 -2.31 4.05
C CYS A 26 13.58 -1.23 3.00
N ILE A 27 14.86 -0.88 2.78
CA ILE A 27 15.28 0.09 1.76
C ILE A 27 14.87 -0.38 0.36
N LEU A 28 15.10 -1.66 0.05
CA LEU A 28 14.70 -2.23 -1.24
C LEU A 28 13.19 -2.17 -1.45
N SER A 29 12.38 -2.47 -0.43
CA SER A 29 10.92 -2.36 -0.49
C SER A 29 10.46 -0.92 -0.80
N LEU A 30 11.04 0.06 -0.10
CA LEU A 30 10.72 1.47 -0.31
C LEU A 30 11.14 1.95 -1.71
N LEU A 31 12.32 1.54 -2.17
CA LEU A 31 12.82 1.88 -3.50
C LEU A 31 11.92 1.30 -4.59
N VAL A 32 11.55 0.03 -4.48
CA VAL A 32 10.65 -0.62 -5.43
C VAL A 32 9.28 0.03 -5.41
N GLY A 33 8.73 0.37 -4.23
CA GLY A 33 7.49 1.11 -4.10
C GLY A 33 7.53 2.49 -4.77
N ALA A 34 8.65 3.22 -4.67
CA ALA A 34 8.82 4.48 -5.37
C ALA A 34 8.93 4.29 -6.89
N LEU A 35 9.69 3.28 -7.34
CA LEU A 35 9.89 2.98 -8.75
C LEU A 35 8.59 2.56 -9.45
N TYR A 36 7.78 1.70 -8.83
CA TYR A 36 6.54 1.27 -9.47
C TYR A 36 5.56 2.45 -9.65
N ASN A 37 5.47 3.38 -8.69
CA ASN A 37 4.66 4.59 -8.84
C ASN A 37 5.12 5.48 -10.02
N ILE A 38 6.42 5.58 -10.24
CA ILE A 38 6.98 6.32 -11.39
C ILE A 38 6.64 5.61 -12.70
N VAL A 39 6.76 4.28 -12.72
CA VAL A 39 6.49 3.47 -13.92
C VAL A 39 5.00 3.54 -14.30
N ASP A 40 4.09 3.43 -13.32
CA ASP A 40 2.65 3.60 -13.52
C ASP A 40 2.32 4.96 -14.15
N GLN A 41 2.87 6.05 -13.59
CA GLN A 41 2.70 7.38 -14.16
C GLN A 41 3.27 7.51 -15.59
N LEU A 42 4.38 6.84 -15.89
CA LEU A 42 4.96 6.81 -17.23
C LEU A 42 4.05 6.08 -18.23
N PHE A 43 3.41 4.99 -17.83
CA PHE A 43 2.45 4.28 -18.70
C PHE A 43 1.21 5.15 -18.98
N ILE A 44 0.64 5.79 -17.96
CA ILE A 44 -0.49 6.72 -18.12
C ILE A 44 -0.09 7.89 -19.05
N ALA A 45 1.11 8.47 -18.87
CA ALA A 45 1.59 9.58 -19.69
C ALA A 45 1.80 9.24 -21.16
N ASN A 46 2.18 7.98 -21.45
CA ASN A 46 2.43 7.51 -22.81
C ASN A 46 1.18 6.98 -23.52
N ALA A 47 0.04 6.86 -22.82
CA ALA A 47 -1.22 6.49 -23.44
C ALA A 47 -1.79 7.70 -24.21
N SER A 48 -1.64 7.68 -25.54
CA SER A 48 -1.98 8.81 -26.43
C SER A 48 -3.45 9.26 -26.32
N TYR A 49 -4.34 8.36 -25.96
CA TYR A 49 -5.78 8.63 -25.80
C TYR A 49 -6.14 9.23 -24.43
N LEU A 50 -5.28 9.12 -23.40
CA LEU A 50 -5.45 9.76 -22.10
C LEU A 50 -4.84 11.17 -22.06
N GLY A 51 -3.77 11.39 -22.84
CA GLY A 51 -3.07 12.66 -22.92
C GLY A 51 -2.54 13.14 -21.57
N SER A 52 -2.46 14.46 -21.41
CA SER A 52 -2.06 15.09 -20.15
C SER A 52 -3.14 15.00 -19.05
N TYR A 53 -4.40 14.71 -19.41
CA TYR A 53 -5.52 14.64 -18.49
C TYR A 53 -5.45 13.41 -17.58
N GLY A 54 -4.90 12.28 -18.07
CA GLY A 54 -4.69 11.08 -17.27
C GLY A 54 -3.74 11.33 -16.09
N ASN A 55 -2.60 11.97 -16.34
CA ASN A 55 -1.67 12.33 -15.26
C ASN A 55 -2.24 13.38 -14.30
N ALA A 56 -3.04 14.33 -14.81
CA ALA A 56 -3.75 15.29 -13.97
C ALA A 56 -4.74 14.56 -13.04
N ALA A 57 -5.49 13.59 -13.58
CA ALA A 57 -6.43 12.79 -12.80
C ALA A 57 -5.73 11.96 -11.70
N ASN A 58 -4.61 11.31 -12.04
CA ASN A 58 -3.80 10.59 -11.03
C ASN A 58 -3.32 11.55 -9.93
N SER A 59 -2.83 12.73 -10.29
CA SER A 59 -2.35 13.73 -9.34
C SER A 59 -3.45 14.22 -8.38
N VAL A 60 -4.69 14.35 -8.85
CA VAL A 60 -5.85 14.74 -8.02
C VAL A 60 -6.22 13.64 -7.03
N VAL A 61 -6.12 12.36 -7.42
CA VAL A 61 -6.49 11.23 -6.57
C VAL A 61 -5.36 10.83 -5.60
N PHE A 62 -4.11 11.12 -5.94
CA PHE A 62 -2.95 10.77 -5.13
C PHE A 62 -3.04 11.17 -3.64
N PRO A 63 -3.50 12.38 -3.25
CA PRO A 63 -3.65 12.74 -1.85
C PRO A 63 -4.58 11.81 -1.06
N LEU A 64 -5.58 11.20 -1.70
CA LEU A 64 -6.49 10.26 -1.04
C LEU A 64 -5.76 8.96 -0.66
N THR A 65 -4.87 8.49 -1.53
CA THR A 65 -4.03 7.32 -1.24
C THR A 65 -3.00 7.62 -0.15
N VAL A 66 -2.48 8.85 -0.09
CA VAL A 66 -1.58 9.29 0.98
C VAL A 66 -2.29 9.34 2.34
N ILE A 67 -3.54 9.80 2.40
CA ILE A 67 -4.34 9.75 3.63
C ILE A 67 -4.55 8.31 4.09
N ALA A 68 -4.90 7.41 3.19
CA ALA A 68 -5.05 5.99 3.49
C ALA A 68 -3.72 5.37 4.00
N LEU A 69 -2.60 5.72 3.36
CA LEU A 69 -1.26 5.31 3.78
C LEU A 69 -0.94 5.80 5.20
N ALA A 70 -1.18 7.07 5.48
CA ALA A 70 -0.90 7.66 6.79
C ALA A 70 -1.66 6.95 7.93
N ILE A 71 -2.93 6.62 7.69
CA ILE A 71 -3.73 5.89 8.67
C ILE A 71 -3.24 4.45 8.82
N ALA A 72 -2.95 3.76 7.72
CA ALA A 72 -2.48 2.38 7.74
C ALA A 72 -1.12 2.25 8.45
N THR A 73 -0.17 3.15 8.16
CA THR A 73 1.14 3.17 8.81
C THR A 73 1.03 3.52 10.28
N MET A 74 0.17 4.46 10.66
CA MET A 74 -0.08 4.77 12.07
C MET A 74 -0.52 3.52 12.86
N ILE A 75 -1.43 2.72 12.31
CA ILE A 75 -1.89 1.46 12.93
C ILE A 75 -0.77 0.42 12.92
N GLY A 76 -0.13 0.21 11.77
CA GLY A 76 0.88 -0.83 11.57
C GLY A 76 2.15 -0.57 12.38
N ASP A 77 2.72 0.63 12.33
CA ASP A 77 3.94 0.99 13.06
C ASP A 77 3.68 1.05 14.57
N GLY A 78 2.50 1.55 14.98
CA GLY A 78 2.08 1.53 16.39
C GLY A 78 1.97 0.10 16.94
N CYS A 79 1.36 -0.81 16.18
CA CYS A 79 1.28 -2.23 16.53
C CYS A 79 2.68 -2.88 16.52
N CYS A 80 3.50 -2.63 15.51
CA CYS A 80 4.86 -3.14 15.37
C CYS A 80 5.73 -2.78 16.61
N ALA A 81 5.67 -1.52 17.04
CA ALA A 81 6.41 -1.07 18.23
C ALA A 81 5.93 -1.80 19.49
N TYR A 82 4.62 -1.91 19.70
CA TYR A 82 4.07 -2.62 20.86
C TYR A 82 4.42 -4.11 20.84
N VAL A 83 4.25 -4.79 19.70
CA VAL A 83 4.58 -6.21 19.52
C VAL A 83 6.05 -6.46 19.81
N SER A 84 6.97 -5.62 19.31
CA SER A 84 8.41 -5.76 19.55
C SER A 84 8.74 -5.68 21.05
N ILE A 85 8.10 -4.76 21.78
CA ILE A 85 8.31 -4.62 23.23
C ILE A 85 7.79 -5.86 23.99
N ARG A 86 6.58 -6.34 23.63
CA ARG A 86 5.98 -7.49 24.32
C ARG A 86 6.69 -8.80 24.03
N LEU A 87 7.13 -9.01 22.80
CA LEU A 87 7.97 -10.18 22.46
C LEU A 87 9.30 -10.15 23.22
N GLY A 88 9.95 -8.97 23.34
CA GLY A 88 11.17 -8.80 24.12
C GLY A 88 10.99 -9.06 25.62
N ALA A 89 9.77 -8.80 26.16
CA ALA A 89 9.40 -9.10 27.54
C ALA A 89 8.94 -10.56 27.76
N GLY A 90 8.84 -11.37 26.70
CA GLY A 90 8.32 -12.74 26.77
C GLY A 90 6.79 -12.86 26.86
N GLU A 91 6.08 -11.76 26.65
CA GLU A 91 4.62 -11.68 26.76
C GLU A 91 3.92 -11.94 25.43
N GLN A 92 4.10 -13.14 24.88
CA GLN A 92 3.63 -13.53 23.55
C GLN A 92 2.10 -13.34 23.38
N GLU A 93 1.30 -13.67 24.38
CA GLU A 93 -0.16 -13.54 24.28
C GLU A 93 -0.61 -12.08 24.06
N GLN A 94 0.06 -11.12 24.70
CA GLN A 94 -0.25 -9.70 24.51
C GLN A 94 0.18 -9.21 23.12
N ALA A 95 1.29 -9.72 22.60
CA ALA A 95 1.73 -9.44 21.23
C ALA A 95 0.70 -9.96 20.21
N HIS A 96 0.24 -11.22 20.33
CA HIS A 96 -0.77 -11.80 19.45
C HIS A 96 -2.11 -11.05 19.50
N ARG A 97 -2.57 -10.67 20.70
CA ARG A 97 -3.79 -9.86 20.86
C ARG A 97 -3.67 -8.50 20.17
N SER A 98 -2.49 -7.87 20.25
CA SER A 98 -2.27 -6.58 19.58
C SER A 98 -2.35 -6.70 18.07
N VAL A 99 -1.77 -7.75 17.48
CA VAL A 99 -1.89 -8.04 16.04
C VAL A 99 -3.33 -8.24 15.64
N GLY A 100 -4.10 -9.06 16.39
CA GLY A 100 -5.52 -9.26 16.14
C GLY A 100 -6.32 -7.96 16.17
N ASN A 101 -6.05 -7.08 17.15
CA ASN A 101 -6.70 -5.78 17.25
C ASN A 101 -6.32 -4.86 16.06
N ALA A 102 -5.05 -4.87 15.63
CA ALA A 102 -4.60 -4.08 14.48
C ALA A 102 -5.28 -4.54 13.19
N ILE A 103 -5.45 -5.85 12.98
CA ILE A 103 -6.18 -6.41 11.84
C ILE A 103 -7.63 -5.89 11.83
N VAL A 104 -8.36 -6.07 12.93
CA VAL A 104 -9.76 -5.65 13.03
C VAL A 104 -9.89 -4.13 12.85
N LEU A 105 -9.03 -3.35 13.50
CA LEU A 105 -9.03 -1.90 13.41
C LEU A 105 -8.77 -1.44 11.96
N THR A 106 -7.77 -2.03 11.29
CA THR A 106 -7.45 -1.71 9.89
C THR A 106 -8.62 -2.02 8.97
N LEU A 107 -9.29 -3.17 9.15
CA LEU A 107 -10.46 -3.54 8.35
C LEU A 107 -11.62 -2.57 8.56
N ILE A 108 -11.95 -2.24 9.80
CA ILE A 108 -13.04 -1.29 10.11
C ILE A 108 -12.73 0.08 9.49
N VAL A 109 -11.53 0.62 9.75
CA VAL A 109 -11.15 1.96 9.29
C VAL A 109 -11.07 2.01 7.76
N SER A 110 -10.56 0.97 7.11
CA SER A 110 -10.47 0.92 5.65
C SER A 110 -11.85 0.90 4.97
N VAL A 111 -12.80 0.13 5.53
CA VAL A 111 -14.19 0.09 5.02
C VAL A 111 -14.87 1.45 5.22
N VAL A 112 -14.69 2.07 6.40
CA VAL A 112 -15.23 3.42 6.66
C VAL A 112 -14.63 4.44 5.70
N LEU A 113 -13.30 4.41 5.49
CA LEU A 113 -12.62 5.33 4.58
C LEU A 113 -13.08 5.14 3.13
N THR A 114 -13.24 3.88 2.68
CA THR A 114 -13.80 3.56 1.37
C THR A 114 -15.22 4.13 1.22
N ALA A 115 -16.08 3.94 2.21
CA ALA A 115 -17.43 4.49 2.21
C ALA A 115 -17.43 6.02 2.12
N VAL A 116 -16.56 6.69 2.89
CA VAL A 116 -16.38 8.15 2.85
C VAL A 116 -15.93 8.59 1.45
N TYR A 117 -14.96 7.93 0.85
CA TYR A 117 -14.47 8.26 -0.49
C TYR A 117 -15.53 8.07 -1.56
N LEU A 118 -16.35 7.02 -1.48
CA LEU A 118 -17.42 6.78 -2.45
C LEU A 118 -18.59 7.75 -2.27
N ILE A 119 -19.00 8.05 -1.03
CA ILE A 119 -20.14 8.95 -0.75
C ILE A 119 -19.79 10.41 -1.07
N PHE A 120 -18.57 10.83 -0.72
CA PHE A 120 -18.13 12.21 -0.88
C PHE A 120 -17.15 12.39 -2.04
N MET A 121 -17.19 11.52 -3.06
CA MET A 121 -16.24 11.51 -4.17
C MET A 121 -16.18 12.86 -4.87
N ASP A 122 -17.30 13.37 -5.36
CA ASP A 122 -17.35 14.60 -6.14
C ASP A 122 -16.90 15.84 -5.35
N PRO A 123 -17.36 16.08 -4.09
CA PRO A 123 -16.81 17.16 -3.27
C PRO A 123 -15.31 17.02 -2.96
N ILE A 124 -14.83 15.82 -2.71
CA ILE A 124 -13.41 15.58 -2.46
C ILE A 124 -12.58 15.90 -3.71
N LEU A 125 -12.94 15.35 -4.87
CA LEU A 125 -12.25 15.62 -6.13
C LEU A 125 -12.27 17.11 -6.49
N THR A 126 -13.38 17.80 -6.22
CA THR A 126 -13.49 19.25 -6.38
C THR A 126 -12.50 19.99 -5.48
N ALA A 127 -12.40 19.60 -4.23
CA ALA A 127 -11.48 20.22 -3.27
C ALA A 127 -10.00 20.01 -3.65
N PHE A 128 -9.67 18.87 -4.31
CA PHE A 128 -8.32 18.60 -4.79
C PHE A 128 -8.05 19.08 -6.22
N GLY A 129 -8.95 19.86 -6.81
CA GLY A 129 -8.70 20.59 -8.05
C GLY A 129 -9.06 19.85 -9.32
N ALA A 130 -9.90 18.80 -9.28
CA ALA A 130 -10.36 18.08 -10.48
C ALA A 130 -11.16 18.96 -11.45
N THR A 131 -11.68 20.08 -11.00
CA THR A 131 -12.60 20.96 -11.76
C THR A 131 -11.90 21.88 -12.77
N VAL A 132 -10.59 21.72 -13.00
CA VAL A 132 -9.85 22.50 -14.00
C VAL A 132 -10.44 22.33 -15.39
N ASN A 133 -10.90 21.13 -15.74
CA ASN A 133 -11.66 20.85 -16.93
C ASN A 133 -12.56 19.61 -16.75
N ALA A 134 -13.57 19.46 -17.60
CA ALA A 134 -14.55 18.38 -17.50
C ALA A 134 -13.92 16.98 -17.72
N GLU A 135 -12.89 16.89 -18.57
CA GLU A 135 -12.22 15.63 -18.91
C GLU A 135 -11.38 15.11 -17.74
N THR A 136 -10.58 16.01 -17.11
CA THR A 136 -9.84 15.67 -15.88
C THR A 136 -10.80 15.23 -14.77
N PHE A 137 -11.96 15.88 -14.62
CA PHE A 137 -12.93 15.49 -13.61
C PHE A 137 -13.49 14.09 -13.87
N ALA A 138 -13.87 13.79 -15.11
CA ALA A 138 -14.39 12.47 -15.50
C ALA A 138 -13.37 11.36 -15.26
N LEU A 139 -12.13 11.56 -15.71
CA LEU A 139 -11.04 10.60 -15.52
C LEU A 139 -10.66 10.43 -14.04
N SER A 140 -10.65 11.53 -13.27
CA SER A 140 -10.39 11.48 -11.82
C SER A 140 -11.47 10.69 -11.09
N ARG A 141 -12.74 10.85 -11.48
CA ARG A 141 -13.86 10.16 -10.88
C ARG A 141 -13.81 8.66 -11.17
N GLU A 142 -13.51 8.28 -12.41
CA GLU A 142 -13.33 6.88 -12.79
C GLU A 142 -12.17 6.23 -12.03
N TYR A 143 -11.01 6.87 -12.02
CA TYR A 143 -9.83 6.38 -11.31
C TYR A 143 -10.07 6.28 -9.79
N CYS A 144 -10.64 7.33 -9.20
CA CYS A 144 -10.94 7.38 -7.77
C CYS A 144 -11.91 6.27 -7.34
N PHE A 145 -12.91 5.96 -8.16
CA PHE A 145 -13.86 4.88 -7.86
C PHE A 145 -13.15 3.53 -7.70
N TRP A 146 -12.32 3.15 -8.67
CA TRP A 146 -11.61 1.87 -8.63
C TRP A 146 -10.54 1.82 -7.53
N ILE A 147 -9.80 2.92 -7.33
CA ILE A 147 -8.83 3.03 -6.24
C ILE A 147 -9.53 2.93 -4.88
N ALA A 148 -10.68 3.59 -4.69
CA ALA A 148 -11.43 3.52 -3.44
C ALA A 148 -11.85 2.09 -3.09
N LEU A 149 -12.24 1.27 -4.07
CA LEU A 149 -12.52 -0.16 -3.87
C LEU A 149 -11.27 -0.96 -3.46
N GLY A 150 -10.09 -0.52 -3.88
CA GLY A 150 -8.80 -1.10 -3.51
C GLY A 150 -8.29 -0.70 -2.12
N ILE A 151 -8.79 0.39 -1.52
CA ILE A 151 -8.32 0.92 -0.23
C ILE A 151 -8.25 -0.13 0.88
N PRO A 152 -9.22 -1.04 1.07
CA PRO A 152 -9.14 -2.05 2.12
C PRO A 152 -7.93 -2.97 1.97
N PHE A 153 -7.63 -3.41 0.77
CA PHE A 153 -6.47 -4.27 0.47
C PHE A 153 -5.17 -3.50 0.65
N TYR A 154 -5.11 -2.27 0.12
CA TYR A 154 -3.97 -1.38 0.28
C TYR A 154 -3.64 -1.11 1.75
N MET A 155 -4.61 -0.67 2.54
CA MET A 155 -4.41 -0.38 3.96
C MET A 155 -4.01 -1.62 4.74
N PHE A 156 -4.59 -2.78 4.41
CA PHE A 156 -4.23 -4.04 5.05
C PHE A 156 -2.77 -4.41 4.80
N GLY A 157 -2.32 -4.39 3.54
CA GLY A 157 -0.93 -4.66 3.18
C GLY A 157 0.05 -3.70 3.86
N GLN A 158 -0.27 -2.38 3.85
CA GLN A 158 0.57 -1.35 4.48
C GLN A 158 0.66 -1.48 6.00
N ALA A 159 -0.44 -1.83 6.67
CA ALA A 159 -0.45 -2.02 8.12
C ALA A 159 0.22 -3.33 8.56
N MET A 160 0.07 -4.42 7.78
CA MET A 160 0.65 -5.72 8.13
C MET A 160 2.14 -5.80 7.85
N ASN A 161 2.67 -5.06 6.88
CA ASN A 161 4.07 -5.13 6.48
C ASN A 161 5.06 -4.84 7.63
N PRO A 162 4.94 -3.75 8.43
CA PRO A 162 5.80 -3.52 9.59
C PRO A 162 5.64 -4.59 10.68
N ILE A 163 4.43 -5.14 10.87
CA ILE A 163 4.17 -6.20 11.85
C ILE A 163 4.91 -7.48 11.47
N ILE A 164 4.88 -7.89 10.19
CA ILE A 164 5.63 -9.04 9.67
C ILE A 164 7.14 -8.85 9.87
N ARG A 165 7.63 -7.62 9.71
CA ARG A 165 9.04 -7.31 9.99
C ARG A 165 9.40 -7.46 11.46
N SER A 166 8.51 -7.04 12.36
CA SER A 166 8.72 -7.17 13.81
C SER A 166 8.76 -8.61 14.29
N ASP A 167 8.09 -9.51 13.58
CA ASP A 167 8.13 -10.96 13.80
C ASP A 167 9.43 -11.64 13.30
N GLY A 168 10.41 -10.86 12.85
CA GLY A 168 11.71 -11.38 12.40
C GLY A 168 11.78 -11.80 10.94
N SER A 169 10.74 -11.51 10.13
CA SER A 169 10.61 -11.94 8.73
C SER A 169 10.69 -10.79 7.70
N PRO A 170 11.72 -9.90 7.73
CA PRO A 170 11.79 -8.74 6.85
C PRO A 170 11.90 -9.11 5.36
N ARG A 171 12.47 -10.28 5.05
CA ARG A 171 12.57 -10.77 3.68
C ARG A 171 11.20 -11.14 3.12
N TYR A 172 10.34 -11.73 3.95
CA TYR A 172 8.99 -12.08 3.53
C TYR A 172 8.17 -10.83 3.23
N ALA A 173 8.21 -9.84 4.11
CA ALA A 173 7.56 -8.55 3.89
C ALA A 173 8.08 -7.81 2.63
N MET A 174 9.37 -7.92 2.32
CA MET A 174 9.93 -7.40 1.07
C MET A 174 9.41 -8.15 -0.15
N LEU A 175 9.39 -9.49 -0.11
CA LEU A 175 8.98 -10.31 -1.25
C LEU A 175 7.49 -10.12 -1.58
N SER A 176 6.62 -9.94 -0.58
CA SER A 176 5.21 -9.66 -0.82
C SER A 176 5.03 -8.33 -1.56
N LEU A 177 5.68 -7.25 -1.13
CA LEU A 177 5.65 -5.97 -1.83
C LEU A 177 6.23 -6.06 -3.25
N LEU A 178 7.32 -6.80 -3.44
CA LEU A 178 7.91 -7.05 -4.75
C LEU A 178 6.93 -7.77 -5.69
N ALA A 179 6.26 -8.79 -5.20
CA ALA A 179 5.28 -9.54 -5.98
C ALA A 179 4.14 -8.64 -6.47
N GLY A 180 3.60 -7.80 -5.59
CA GLY A 180 2.58 -6.81 -5.94
C GLY A 180 3.08 -5.79 -6.97
N ALA A 181 4.28 -5.23 -6.77
CA ALA A 181 4.87 -4.25 -7.69
C ALA A 181 5.15 -4.85 -9.08
N VAL A 182 5.72 -6.06 -9.14
CA VAL A 182 5.97 -6.75 -10.42
C VAL A 182 4.66 -7.06 -11.14
N CYS A 183 3.65 -7.53 -10.41
CA CYS A 183 2.34 -7.78 -10.99
C CYS A 183 1.73 -6.50 -11.58
N ASN A 184 1.76 -5.38 -10.85
CA ASN A 184 1.28 -4.10 -11.34
C ASN A 184 2.03 -3.66 -12.61
N ILE A 185 3.37 -3.64 -12.61
CA ILE A 185 4.20 -3.27 -13.78
C ILE A 185 3.89 -4.11 -15.02
N ILE A 186 3.48 -5.37 -14.85
CA ILE A 186 3.10 -6.25 -15.97
C ILE A 186 1.67 -5.96 -16.43
N LEU A 187 0.73 -5.73 -15.50
CA LEU A 187 -0.68 -5.54 -15.83
C LEU A 187 -1.00 -4.15 -16.37
N ASP A 188 -0.31 -3.11 -15.90
CA ASP A 188 -0.51 -1.73 -16.36
C ASP A 188 -0.43 -1.60 -17.88
N PRO A 189 0.68 -2.00 -18.56
CA PRO A 189 0.76 -1.87 -20.00
C PRO A 189 -0.27 -2.74 -20.74
N ILE A 190 -0.69 -3.88 -20.16
CA ILE A 190 -1.69 -4.75 -20.75
C ILE A 190 -3.08 -4.09 -20.73
N PHE A 191 -3.47 -3.50 -19.59
CA PHE A 191 -4.79 -2.90 -19.46
C PHE A 191 -4.87 -1.52 -20.10
N ILE A 192 -3.77 -0.76 -20.10
CA ILE A 192 -3.73 0.59 -20.68
C ILE A 192 -3.63 0.52 -22.20
N PHE A 193 -2.72 -0.28 -22.81
CA PHE A 193 -2.47 -0.22 -24.25
C PHE A 193 -3.34 -1.19 -25.06
N PRO A 194 -3.28 -2.54 -24.92
CA PRO A 194 -4.09 -3.44 -25.76
C PRO A 194 -5.57 -3.47 -25.39
N CYS A 195 -5.91 -3.31 -24.09
CA CYS A 195 -7.30 -3.33 -23.64
C CYS A 195 -7.98 -1.96 -23.73
N GLU A 196 -7.21 -0.87 -23.80
CA GLU A 196 -7.70 0.52 -23.83
C GLU A 196 -8.68 0.85 -22.68
N TRP A 197 -8.45 0.25 -21.49
CA TRP A 197 -9.31 0.47 -20.31
C TRP A 197 -9.06 1.82 -19.62
N GLY A 198 -8.16 2.64 -20.12
CA GLY A 198 -7.92 3.98 -19.62
C GLY A 198 -7.50 4.02 -18.15
N MET A 199 -8.04 5.00 -17.44
CA MET A 199 -7.78 5.18 -16.00
C MET A 199 -8.31 4.01 -15.15
N MET A 200 -9.40 3.36 -15.59
CA MET A 200 -9.88 2.13 -14.96
C MET A 200 -8.82 1.03 -15.02
N GLY A 201 -8.14 0.86 -16.17
CA GLY A 201 -7.10 -0.16 -16.35
C GLY A 201 -5.93 0.03 -15.38
N ALA A 202 -5.40 1.24 -15.27
CA ALA A 202 -4.34 1.58 -14.32
C ALA A 202 -4.78 1.32 -12.85
N ALA A 203 -6.00 1.76 -12.48
CA ALA A 203 -6.53 1.52 -11.15
C ALA A 203 -6.69 0.03 -10.83
N VAL A 204 -7.25 -0.76 -11.76
CA VAL A 204 -7.46 -2.21 -11.57
C VAL A 204 -6.13 -2.95 -11.45
N ALA A 205 -5.13 -2.63 -12.28
CA ALA A 205 -3.80 -3.21 -12.18
C ALA A 205 -3.16 -2.91 -10.81
N THR A 206 -3.29 -1.67 -10.34
CA THR A 206 -2.83 -1.25 -9.01
C THR A 206 -3.52 -2.03 -7.89
N VAL A 207 -4.85 -2.17 -7.95
CA VAL A 207 -5.63 -2.94 -6.95
C VAL A 207 -5.25 -4.42 -6.94
N ILE A 208 -5.06 -5.05 -8.11
CA ILE A 208 -4.59 -6.44 -8.20
C ILE A 208 -3.20 -6.58 -7.57
N GLY A 209 -2.28 -5.65 -7.87
CA GLY A 209 -0.96 -5.61 -7.23
C GLY A 209 -1.05 -5.51 -5.70
N GLN A 210 -1.96 -4.70 -5.17
CA GLN A 210 -2.20 -4.54 -3.74
C GLN A 210 -2.79 -5.80 -3.08
N ILE A 211 -3.65 -6.55 -3.79
CA ILE A 211 -4.22 -7.82 -3.30
C ILE A 211 -3.14 -8.90 -3.22
N LEU A 212 -2.17 -8.88 -4.12
CA LEU A 212 -1.08 -9.87 -4.17
C LEU A 212 0.09 -9.54 -3.23
N SER A 213 0.19 -8.30 -2.75
CA SER A 213 1.25 -7.86 -1.86
C SER A 213 0.91 -8.16 -0.40
#